data_de689fc5a9fe12c7d125670b6568431d
#
_entry.id   de689fc5a9fe12c7d125670b6568431d
#
_cell.length_a   1.000
_cell.length_b   1.000
_cell.length_c   1.000
_cell.angle_alpha   90.00
_cell.angle_beta   90.00
_cell.angle_gamma   90.00
#
_symmetry.space_group_name_H-M   'P 1'
#
loop_
_entity.id
_entity.type
_entity.pdbx_description
1 polymer ?
#
loop_
_entity_poly.entity_id
_entity_poly.type
_entity_poly.pdbx_seq_one_letter_code
_entity_poly.pdbx_strand_id
1 'polypeptide(L)'
;MVKRTQLALNDAAEWLGDWHPLAEQLGSADGLVALSSVSAFLRVRPVQNVSSLREFLRDYQRRILFPLELPAIESAHGHTTRNELRELVAMDRQLGREPLLQQFAQASRRVGQYQLQKLRPLRDQRLVQRYLLAVENSHAHGWHTLVYGVTLAIYSLPVRQGLLGYAQQTMRSFIYSAARALHLSERACRRLFDELCASLPRAVETLLSKKTAA
;
A
#
# COMPACT_ATOMS: atom_id res chain seq x y z
N MET A 1 -9.79 -26.58 5.11
CA MET A 1 -10.24 -25.20 4.80
C MET A 1 -9.13 -24.15 4.91
N VAL A 2 -8.20 -24.25 5.89
CA VAL A 2 -7.09 -23.30 6.11
C VAL A 2 -6.08 -23.22 4.94
N LYS A 3 -5.77 -24.32 4.26
CA LYS A 3 -4.81 -24.34 3.14
C LYS A 3 -5.27 -23.57 1.88
N ARG A 4 -6.58 -23.50 1.61
CA ARG A 4 -7.10 -22.78 0.42
C ARG A 4 -7.02 -21.26 0.59
N THR A 5 -7.23 -20.77 1.80
CA THR A 5 -7.14 -19.32 2.11
C THR A 5 -5.69 -18.83 2.07
N GLN A 6 -4.72 -19.67 2.48
CA GLN A 6 -3.30 -19.34 2.46
C GLN A 6 -2.71 -19.32 1.04
N LEU A 7 -3.17 -20.23 0.18
CA LEU A 7 -2.82 -20.23 -1.26
C LEU A 7 -3.35 -18.98 -1.96
N ALA A 8 -4.60 -18.57 -1.71
CA ALA A 8 -5.19 -17.36 -2.29
C ALA A 8 -4.48 -16.07 -1.82
N LEU A 9 -3.96 -16.03 -0.59
CA LEU A 9 -3.18 -14.90 -0.09
C LEU A 9 -1.78 -14.84 -0.71
N ASN A 10 -1.14 -15.99 -0.95
CA ASN A 10 0.14 -16.04 -1.65
C ASN A 10 -0.01 -15.65 -3.13
N ASP A 11 -1.06 -16.13 -3.80
CA ASP A 11 -1.39 -15.75 -5.18
C ASP A 11 -1.69 -14.25 -5.28
N ALA A 12 -2.41 -13.68 -4.31
CA ALA A 12 -2.70 -12.25 -4.30
C ALA A 12 -1.43 -11.40 -4.09
N ALA A 13 -0.48 -11.84 -3.25
CA ALA A 13 0.82 -11.17 -3.07
C ALA A 13 1.64 -11.23 -4.36
N GLU A 14 1.62 -12.36 -5.05
CA GLU A 14 2.29 -12.56 -6.35
C GLU A 14 1.69 -11.66 -7.44
N TRP A 15 0.36 -11.47 -7.46
CA TRP A 15 -0.33 -10.60 -8.41
C TRP A 15 -0.20 -9.10 -8.09
N LEU A 16 -0.12 -8.74 -6.81
CA LEU A 16 -0.04 -7.35 -6.35
C LEU A 16 1.39 -6.80 -6.33
N GLY A 17 2.35 -7.67 -6.60
CA GLY A 17 3.77 -7.37 -6.51
C GLY A 17 4.25 -7.27 -5.06
N ASP A 18 5.42 -7.85 -4.79
CA ASP A 18 6.01 -7.91 -3.45
C ASP A 18 6.46 -6.55 -2.90
N TRP A 19 6.23 -5.45 -3.64
CA TRP A 19 6.94 -4.20 -3.40
C TRP A 19 5.99 -3.04 -3.15
N HIS A 20 6.02 -2.53 -1.92
CA HIS A 20 5.53 -1.19 -1.67
C HIS A 20 6.31 -0.18 -2.54
N PRO A 21 5.65 0.85 -3.12
CA PRO A 21 6.32 1.82 -4.01
C PRO A 21 7.59 2.43 -3.45
N LEU A 22 7.65 2.71 -2.14
CA LEU A 22 8.86 3.17 -1.46
C LEU A 22 9.92 2.08 -1.35
N ALA A 23 9.55 0.81 -1.19
CA ALA A 23 10.51 -0.29 -1.11
C ALA A 23 11.30 -0.45 -2.42
N GLU A 24 10.68 -0.19 -3.56
CA GLU A 24 11.37 -0.16 -4.85
C GLU A 24 12.41 0.97 -4.92
N GLN A 25 12.10 2.14 -4.38
CA GLN A 25 13.07 3.22 -4.22
C GLN A 25 14.19 2.86 -3.24
N LEU A 26 13.87 2.13 -2.16
CA LEU A 26 14.79 1.73 -1.10
C LEU A 26 15.67 0.53 -1.47
N GLY A 27 15.25 -0.27 -2.44
CA GLY A 27 16.00 -1.46 -2.92
C GLY A 27 17.23 -1.12 -3.77
N SER A 28 17.43 0.16 -4.12
CA SER A 28 18.64 0.65 -4.79
C SER A 28 19.81 0.81 -3.81
N ALA A 29 21.03 0.93 -4.32
CA ALA A 29 22.23 1.23 -3.52
C ALA A 29 22.06 2.52 -2.69
N ASP A 30 21.20 3.43 -3.13
CA ASP A 30 20.88 4.70 -2.51
C ASP A 30 19.66 4.61 -1.54
N GLY A 31 19.25 3.42 -1.17
CA GLY A 31 18.04 3.18 -0.36
C GLY A 31 18.00 3.92 0.97
N LEU A 32 19.15 4.10 1.63
CA LEU A 32 19.24 4.94 2.84
C LEU A 32 19.05 6.42 2.54
N VAL A 33 19.43 6.90 1.34
CA VAL A 33 19.21 8.29 0.91
C VAL A 33 17.72 8.53 0.72
N ALA A 34 17.00 7.60 0.10
CA ALA A 34 15.55 7.69 -0.05
C ALA A 34 14.81 7.65 1.30
N LEU A 35 15.21 6.76 2.23
CA LEU A 35 14.71 6.77 3.61
C LEU A 35 15.00 8.09 4.32
N SER A 36 16.18 8.67 4.12
CA SER A 36 16.55 9.96 4.71
C SER A 36 15.68 11.09 4.18
N SER A 37 15.34 11.09 2.88
CA SER A 37 14.44 12.07 2.28
C SER A 37 13.03 11.99 2.86
N VAL A 38 12.47 10.78 2.98
CA VAL A 38 11.17 10.57 3.62
C VAL A 38 11.22 10.90 5.11
N SER A 39 12.31 10.57 5.81
CA SER A 39 12.51 10.92 7.21
C SER A 39 12.53 12.44 7.41
N ALA A 40 13.24 13.20 6.56
CA ALA A 40 13.27 14.65 6.60
C ALA A 40 11.88 15.24 6.38
N PHE A 41 11.13 14.72 5.43
CA PHE A 41 9.76 15.13 5.15
C PHE A 41 8.81 14.85 6.33
N LEU A 42 8.93 13.68 6.93
CA LEU A 42 8.19 13.32 8.15
C LEU A 42 8.70 14.07 9.40
N ARG A 43 9.80 14.81 9.28
CA ARG A 43 10.48 15.48 10.39
C ARG A 43 10.92 14.51 11.50
N VAL A 44 11.33 13.32 11.10
CA VAL A 44 11.93 12.30 11.98
C VAL A 44 13.43 12.22 11.74
N ARG A 45 14.14 11.60 12.67
CA ARG A 45 15.59 11.44 12.56
C ARG A 45 15.96 10.57 11.35
N PRO A 46 17.09 10.83 10.68
CA PRO A 46 17.60 9.95 9.63
C PRO A 46 17.75 8.51 10.11
N VAL A 47 17.40 7.57 9.26
CA VAL A 47 17.46 6.13 9.57
C VAL A 47 18.91 5.66 9.49
N GLN A 48 19.51 5.33 10.65
CA GLN A 48 20.92 4.90 10.78
C GLN A 48 21.08 3.60 11.53
N ASN A 49 20.06 3.13 12.24
CA ASN A 49 20.09 1.92 13.06
C ASN A 49 18.66 1.39 13.29
N VAL A 50 18.53 0.26 13.99
CA VAL A 50 17.23 -0.37 14.31
C VAL A 50 16.29 0.57 15.05
N SER A 51 16.82 1.40 15.97
CA SER A 51 15.98 2.30 16.77
C SER A 51 15.36 3.40 15.91
N SER A 52 16.18 4.06 15.08
CA SER A 52 15.69 5.11 14.18
C SER A 52 14.81 4.54 13.06
N LEU A 53 15.05 3.31 12.58
CA LEU A 53 14.15 2.61 11.66
C LEU A 53 12.79 2.35 12.32
N ARG A 54 12.77 1.90 13.57
CA ARG A 54 11.53 1.67 14.34
C ARG A 54 10.73 2.97 14.49
N GLU A 55 11.38 4.07 14.85
CA GLU A 55 10.75 5.37 14.99
C GLU A 55 10.13 5.83 13.66
N PHE A 56 10.89 5.75 12.58
CA PHE A 56 10.42 6.06 11.24
C PHE A 56 9.18 5.23 10.86
N LEU A 57 9.21 3.91 11.07
CA LEU A 57 8.10 3.03 10.70
C LEU A 57 6.84 3.27 11.54
N ARG A 58 6.99 3.59 12.83
CA ARG A 58 5.85 3.99 13.67
C ARG A 58 5.24 5.31 13.20
N ASP A 59 6.06 6.27 12.81
CA ASP A 59 5.58 7.54 12.27
C ASP A 59 4.91 7.34 10.90
N TYR A 60 5.48 6.49 10.05
CA TYR A 60 4.84 6.12 8.79
C TYR A 60 3.46 5.47 9.02
N GLN A 61 3.36 4.51 9.94
CA GLN A 61 2.06 3.91 10.31
C GLN A 61 1.05 4.96 10.75
N ARG A 62 1.45 5.86 11.65
CA ARG A 62 0.57 6.85 12.25
C ARG A 62 0.13 7.93 11.28
N ARG A 63 0.99 8.37 10.36
CA ARG A 63 0.77 9.56 9.53
C ARG A 63 0.39 9.24 8.09
N ILE A 64 0.75 8.07 7.59
CA ILE A 64 0.53 7.69 6.19
C ILE A 64 -0.31 6.42 6.11
N LEU A 65 0.17 5.30 6.64
CA LEU A 65 -0.50 4.02 6.46
C LEU A 65 -1.94 4.03 6.98
N PHE A 66 -2.14 4.36 8.26
CA PHE A 66 -3.47 4.30 8.88
C PHE A 66 -4.42 5.40 8.43
N PRO A 67 -4.02 6.68 8.30
CA PRO A 67 -4.95 7.73 7.92
C PRO A 67 -5.15 7.91 6.42
N LEU A 68 -4.23 7.45 5.57
CA LEU A 68 -4.27 7.72 4.13
C LEU A 68 -4.36 6.45 3.30
N GLU A 69 -3.41 5.51 3.46
CA GLU A 69 -3.32 4.36 2.54
C GLU A 69 -4.43 3.33 2.78
N LEU A 70 -4.63 2.88 4.03
CA LEU A 70 -5.67 1.90 4.33
C LEU A 70 -7.09 2.42 4.03
N PRO A 71 -7.46 3.68 4.37
CA PRO A 71 -8.74 4.24 3.95
C PRO A 71 -8.91 4.35 2.44
N ALA A 72 -7.83 4.68 1.71
CA ALA A 72 -7.87 4.74 0.26
C ALA A 72 -8.13 3.36 -0.37
N ILE A 73 -7.47 2.32 0.12
CA ILE A 73 -7.69 0.93 -0.31
C ILE A 73 -9.14 0.50 -0.04
N GLU A 74 -9.61 0.72 1.18
CA GLU A 74 -10.97 0.35 1.60
C GLU A 74 -12.02 1.06 0.76
N SER A 75 -11.87 2.36 0.54
CA SER A 75 -12.79 3.15 -0.27
C SER A 75 -12.77 2.73 -1.74
N ALA A 76 -11.59 2.47 -2.32
CA ALA A 76 -11.47 1.96 -3.68
C ALA A 76 -12.13 0.59 -3.85
N HIS A 77 -11.98 -0.31 -2.88
CA HIS A 77 -12.68 -1.58 -2.84
C HIS A 77 -14.21 -1.36 -2.85
N GLY A 78 -14.72 -0.49 -1.97
CA GLY A 78 -16.14 -0.18 -1.89
C GLY A 78 -16.71 0.44 -3.16
N HIS A 79 -16.04 1.44 -3.75
CA HIS A 79 -16.45 2.05 -5.02
C HIS A 79 -16.44 1.04 -6.17
N THR A 80 -15.47 0.14 -6.19
CA THR A 80 -15.40 -0.91 -7.21
C THR A 80 -16.55 -1.90 -7.07
N THR A 81 -16.84 -2.35 -5.85
CA THR A 81 -17.94 -3.27 -5.57
C THR A 81 -19.30 -2.69 -5.96
N ARG A 82 -19.48 -1.37 -5.79
CA ARG A 82 -20.72 -0.66 -6.18
C ARG A 82 -20.71 -0.12 -7.63
N ASN A 83 -19.63 -0.42 -8.39
CA ASN A 83 -19.44 0.06 -9.77
C ASN A 83 -19.45 1.61 -9.89
N GLU A 84 -18.91 2.31 -8.93
CA GLU A 84 -18.87 3.78 -8.79
C GLU A 84 -17.55 4.34 -9.36
N LEU A 85 -17.44 4.38 -10.69
CA LEU A 85 -16.23 4.86 -11.39
C LEU A 85 -15.92 6.34 -11.11
N ARG A 86 -16.96 7.20 -11.07
CA ARG A 86 -16.78 8.65 -10.89
C ARG A 86 -16.14 8.95 -9.54
N GLU A 87 -16.60 8.30 -8.51
CA GLU A 87 -16.12 8.40 -7.13
C GLU A 87 -14.67 7.89 -7.02
N LEU A 88 -14.38 6.77 -7.67
CA LEU A 88 -13.02 6.23 -7.74
C LEU A 88 -12.06 7.21 -8.41
N VAL A 89 -12.42 7.80 -9.54
CA VAL A 89 -11.61 8.81 -10.26
C VAL A 89 -11.47 10.10 -9.45
N ALA A 90 -12.54 10.55 -8.77
CA ALA A 90 -12.50 11.73 -7.91
C ALA A 90 -11.51 11.51 -6.75
N MET A 91 -11.55 10.35 -6.11
CA MET A 91 -10.63 9.96 -5.04
C MET A 91 -9.18 9.87 -5.54
N ASP A 92 -8.96 9.33 -6.74
CA ASP A 92 -7.63 9.28 -7.37
C ASP A 92 -7.02 10.68 -7.50
N ARG A 93 -7.81 11.64 -7.95
CA ARG A 93 -7.39 13.05 -8.05
C ARG A 93 -7.16 13.68 -6.69
N GLN A 94 -7.97 13.35 -5.69
CA GLN A 94 -7.82 13.85 -4.32
C GLN A 94 -6.50 13.38 -3.70
N LEU A 95 -6.15 12.10 -3.83
CA LEU A 95 -4.85 11.58 -3.38
C LEU A 95 -3.68 12.32 -4.05
N GLY A 96 -3.85 12.75 -5.30
CA GLY A 96 -2.89 13.57 -6.02
C GLY A 96 -2.63 14.96 -5.39
N ARG A 97 -3.46 15.41 -4.47
CA ARG A 97 -3.31 16.68 -3.75
C ARG A 97 -2.79 16.50 -2.33
N GLU A 98 -2.65 15.25 -1.86
CA GLU A 98 -2.21 14.94 -0.50
C GLU A 98 -0.70 15.17 -0.35
N PRO A 99 -0.26 16.19 0.43
CA PRO A 99 1.16 16.55 0.51
C PRO A 99 2.05 15.41 1.02
N LEU A 100 1.53 14.59 1.96
CA LEU A 100 2.29 13.46 2.53
C LEU A 100 2.58 12.36 1.52
N LEU A 101 1.78 12.27 0.44
CA LEU A 101 1.96 11.27 -0.60
C LEU A 101 2.86 11.76 -1.76
N GLN A 102 3.16 13.06 -1.85
CA GLN A 102 3.91 13.61 -2.98
C GLN A 102 5.34 13.06 -3.08
N GLN A 103 5.98 12.75 -1.94
CA GLN A 103 7.37 12.26 -1.88
C GLN A 103 7.57 10.95 -2.67
N PHE A 104 6.53 10.13 -2.80
CA PHE A 104 6.57 8.87 -3.52
C PHE A 104 5.47 8.73 -4.58
N ALA A 105 4.86 9.87 -4.98
CA ALA A 105 3.78 9.88 -5.95
C ALA A 105 4.18 9.21 -7.27
N GLN A 106 5.37 9.51 -7.78
CA GLN A 106 5.87 8.92 -9.03
C GLN A 106 5.99 7.41 -8.94
N ALA A 107 6.61 6.90 -7.87
CA ALA A 107 6.77 5.46 -7.65
C ALA A 107 5.42 4.76 -7.47
N SER A 108 4.52 5.35 -6.66
CA SER A 108 3.18 4.81 -6.43
C SER A 108 2.38 4.72 -7.72
N ARG A 109 2.37 5.78 -8.52
CA ARG A 109 1.67 5.81 -9.82
C ARG A 109 2.25 4.79 -10.80
N ARG A 110 3.58 4.68 -10.91
CA ARG A 110 4.24 3.70 -11.77
C ARG A 110 3.84 2.27 -11.41
N VAL A 111 3.89 1.90 -10.14
CA VAL A 111 3.48 0.57 -9.67
C VAL A 111 1.99 0.35 -9.90
N GLY A 112 1.13 1.31 -9.54
CA GLY A 112 -0.30 1.20 -9.74
C GLY A 112 -0.70 1.07 -11.21
N GLN A 113 -0.16 1.90 -12.08
CA GLN A 113 -0.41 1.82 -13.53
C GLN A 113 0.04 0.47 -14.10
N TYR A 114 1.22 -0.02 -13.70
CA TYR A 114 1.69 -1.34 -14.11
C TYR A 114 0.74 -2.46 -13.66
N GLN A 115 0.28 -2.44 -12.42
CA GLN A 115 -0.67 -3.42 -11.91
C GLN A 115 -2.04 -3.29 -12.61
N LEU A 116 -2.52 -2.07 -12.84
CA LEU A 116 -3.77 -1.83 -13.54
C LEU A 116 -3.73 -2.36 -14.98
N GLN A 117 -2.59 -2.24 -15.66
CA GLN A 117 -2.41 -2.80 -17.01
C GLN A 117 -2.49 -4.34 -17.02
N LYS A 118 -2.06 -5.02 -15.95
CA LYS A 118 -2.22 -6.47 -15.83
C LYS A 118 -3.69 -6.90 -15.76
N LEU A 119 -4.59 -6.02 -15.37
CA LEU A 119 -6.03 -6.27 -15.36
C LEU A 119 -6.69 -6.04 -16.74
N ARG A 120 -5.97 -5.52 -17.74
CA ARG A 120 -6.48 -5.26 -19.11
C ARG A 120 -7.15 -6.50 -19.76
N PRO A 121 -6.68 -7.73 -19.60
CA PRO A 121 -7.33 -8.90 -20.18
C PRO A 121 -8.74 -9.19 -19.62
N LEU A 122 -9.11 -8.61 -18.47
CA LEU A 122 -10.43 -8.77 -17.85
C LEU A 122 -11.47 -7.87 -18.56
N ARG A 123 -11.79 -8.20 -19.82
CA ARG A 123 -12.65 -7.36 -20.68
C ARG A 123 -14.10 -7.25 -20.22
N ASP A 124 -14.58 -8.21 -19.45
CA ASP A 124 -15.90 -8.23 -18.80
C ASP A 124 -16.01 -7.25 -17.64
N GLN A 125 -14.89 -6.86 -17.04
CA GLN A 125 -14.83 -5.93 -15.91
C GLN A 125 -14.88 -4.48 -16.37
N ARG A 126 -16.10 -3.98 -16.67
CA ARG A 126 -16.31 -2.64 -17.25
C ARG A 126 -15.70 -1.51 -16.45
N LEU A 127 -15.76 -1.57 -15.11
CA LEU A 127 -15.16 -0.55 -14.25
C LEU A 127 -13.64 -0.49 -14.46
N VAL A 128 -12.97 -1.66 -14.48
CA VAL A 128 -11.53 -1.75 -14.71
C VAL A 128 -11.14 -1.15 -16.05
N GLN A 129 -11.85 -1.51 -17.14
CA GLN A 129 -11.57 -0.98 -18.47
C GLN A 129 -11.72 0.54 -18.54
N ARG A 130 -12.76 1.08 -17.91
CA ARG A 130 -13.00 2.54 -17.87
C ARG A 130 -12.00 3.25 -16.97
N TYR A 131 -11.59 2.67 -15.84
CA TYR A 131 -10.57 3.26 -14.97
C TYR A 131 -9.21 3.24 -15.66
N LEU A 132 -8.85 2.14 -16.33
CA LEU A 132 -7.64 2.05 -17.15
C LEU A 132 -7.62 3.14 -18.22
N LEU A 133 -8.71 3.31 -18.96
CA LEU A 133 -8.85 4.37 -19.97
C LEU A 133 -8.72 5.78 -19.37
N ALA A 134 -9.30 6.00 -18.18
CA ALA A 134 -9.16 7.28 -17.48
C ALA A 134 -7.69 7.57 -17.09
N VAL A 135 -6.93 6.55 -16.69
CA VAL A 135 -5.51 6.69 -16.40
C VAL A 135 -4.70 6.95 -17.68
N GLU A 136 -4.95 6.22 -18.75
CA GLU A 136 -4.29 6.41 -20.05
C GLU A 136 -4.54 7.80 -20.65
N ASN A 137 -5.74 8.34 -20.45
CA ASN A 137 -6.11 9.70 -20.90
C ASN A 137 -5.72 10.79 -19.87
N SER A 138 -4.93 10.47 -18.85
CA SER A 138 -4.52 11.41 -17.80
C SER A 138 -5.67 12.04 -17.00
N HIS A 139 -6.84 11.42 -17.02
CA HIS A 139 -7.99 11.81 -16.20
C HIS A 139 -7.91 11.28 -14.77
N ALA A 140 -7.08 10.27 -14.54
CA ALA A 140 -6.73 9.70 -13.25
C ALA A 140 -5.23 9.40 -13.22
N HIS A 141 -4.68 9.15 -12.03
CA HIS A 141 -3.24 8.92 -11.85
C HIS A 141 -2.88 7.43 -11.75
N GLY A 142 -3.83 6.59 -11.32
CA GLY A 142 -3.58 5.17 -11.10
C GLY A 142 -2.71 4.90 -9.88
N TRP A 143 -3.05 5.49 -8.72
CA TRP A 143 -2.33 5.26 -7.47
C TRP A 143 -2.35 3.78 -7.08
N HIS A 144 -1.20 3.27 -6.63
CA HIS A 144 -1.02 1.88 -6.21
C HIS A 144 -2.07 1.43 -5.18
N THR A 145 -2.35 2.26 -4.17
CA THR A 145 -3.36 1.96 -3.14
C THR A 145 -4.75 1.77 -3.72
N LEU A 146 -5.14 2.61 -4.68
CA LEU A 146 -6.46 2.49 -5.33
C LEU A 146 -6.55 1.26 -6.20
N VAL A 147 -5.51 1.01 -7.00
CA VAL A 147 -5.44 -0.19 -7.85
C VAL A 147 -5.45 -1.46 -7.01
N TYR A 148 -4.78 -1.44 -5.84
CA TYR A 148 -4.83 -2.55 -4.89
C TYR A 148 -6.27 -2.81 -4.40
N GLY A 149 -7.00 -1.77 -3.98
CA GLY A 149 -8.40 -1.88 -3.57
C GLY A 149 -9.32 -2.37 -4.69
N VAL A 150 -9.12 -1.87 -5.92
CA VAL A 150 -9.83 -2.36 -7.12
C VAL A 150 -9.57 -3.85 -7.32
N THR A 151 -8.32 -4.27 -7.22
CA THR A 151 -7.93 -5.69 -7.39
C THR A 151 -8.58 -6.58 -6.34
N LEU A 152 -8.59 -6.18 -5.07
CA LEU A 152 -9.29 -6.92 -4.02
C LEU A 152 -10.76 -7.14 -4.36
N ALA A 153 -11.45 -6.10 -4.85
CA ALA A 153 -12.87 -6.20 -5.21
C ALA A 153 -13.12 -7.11 -6.41
N ILE A 154 -12.32 -6.99 -7.48
CA ILE A 154 -12.44 -7.79 -8.70
C ILE A 154 -12.27 -9.28 -8.42
N TYR A 155 -11.30 -9.63 -7.56
CA TYR A 155 -11.05 -11.02 -7.18
C TYR A 155 -11.88 -11.48 -5.97
N SER A 156 -12.85 -10.67 -5.53
CA SER A 156 -13.71 -10.98 -4.37
C SER A 156 -12.91 -11.34 -3.10
N LEU A 157 -11.75 -10.69 -2.93
CA LEU A 157 -10.93 -10.89 -1.74
C LEU A 157 -11.52 -10.09 -0.57
N PRO A 158 -11.62 -10.68 0.63
CA PRO A 158 -12.16 -9.98 1.78
C PRO A 158 -11.33 -8.73 2.12
N VAL A 159 -11.96 -7.56 2.16
CA VAL A 159 -11.29 -6.28 2.38
C VAL A 159 -10.46 -6.25 3.67
N ARG A 160 -10.96 -6.85 4.75
CA ARG A 160 -10.23 -6.96 6.02
C ARG A 160 -8.90 -7.67 5.87
N GLN A 161 -8.89 -8.80 5.17
CA GLN A 161 -7.67 -9.57 4.93
C GLN A 161 -6.72 -8.83 3.97
N GLY A 162 -7.27 -8.18 2.96
CA GLY A 162 -6.52 -7.34 2.03
C GLY A 162 -5.80 -6.19 2.74
N LEU A 163 -6.50 -5.44 3.60
CA LEU A 163 -5.92 -4.35 4.38
C LEU A 163 -4.80 -4.83 5.32
N LEU A 164 -5.01 -5.96 6.02
CA LEU A 164 -3.97 -6.56 6.86
C LEU A 164 -2.77 -7.01 6.04
N GLY A 165 -3.02 -7.68 4.92
CA GLY A 165 -1.95 -8.13 4.01
C GLY A 165 -1.13 -6.96 3.46
N TYR A 166 -1.79 -5.89 3.00
CA TYR A 166 -1.12 -4.68 2.55
C TYR A 166 -0.24 -4.06 3.63
N ALA A 167 -0.79 -3.87 4.84
CA ALA A 167 -0.07 -3.27 5.94
C ALA A 167 1.15 -4.11 6.39
N GLN A 168 0.99 -5.43 6.47
CA GLN A 168 2.09 -6.35 6.79
C GLN A 168 3.16 -6.34 5.71
N GLN A 169 2.76 -6.39 4.44
CA GLN A 169 3.69 -6.34 3.31
C GLN A 169 4.46 -5.02 3.26
N THR A 170 3.79 -3.89 3.54
CA THR A 170 4.44 -2.59 3.66
C THR A 170 5.52 -2.60 4.74
N MET A 171 5.21 -3.09 5.94
CA MET A 171 6.18 -3.17 7.04
C MET A 171 7.34 -4.11 6.69
N ARG A 172 7.05 -5.26 6.12
CA ARG A 172 8.06 -6.22 5.67
C ARG A 172 9.00 -5.58 4.65
N SER A 173 8.46 -4.95 3.60
CA SER A 173 9.24 -4.33 2.54
C SER A 173 10.21 -3.28 3.09
N PHE A 174 9.76 -2.39 3.97
CA PHE A 174 10.64 -1.40 4.59
C PHE A 174 11.75 -2.02 5.43
N ILE A 175 11.42 -2.99 6.29
CA ILE A 175 12.40 -3.63 7.18
C ILE A 175 13.47 -4.34 6.36
N TYR A 176 13.07 -5.14 5.38
CA TYR A 176 14.02 -5.93 4.60
C TYR A 176 14.81 -5.08 3.60
N SER A 177 14.22 -4.01 3.05
CA SER A 177 14.97 -3.05 2.24
C SER A 177 16.08 -2.36 3.05
N ALA A 178 15.79 -1.98 4.29
CA ALA A 178 16.77 -1.37 5.18
C ALA A 178 17.79 -2.36 5.76
N ALA A 179 17.42 -3.65 5.85
CA ALA A 179 18.20 -4.66 6.57
C ALA A 179 19.64 -4.78 6.07
N ARG A 180 19.83 -4.78 4.75
CA ARG A 180 21.16 -4.89 4.14
C ARG A 180 22.04 -3.69 4.49
N ALA A 181 21.52 -2.50 4.35
CA ALA A 181 22.26 -1.26 4.57
C ALA A 181 22.55 -1.01 6.06
N LEU A 182 21.67 -1.48 6.95
CA LEU A 182 21.82 -1.34 8.40
C LEU A 182 22.46 -2.58 9.07
N HIS A 183 22.91 -3.57 8.28
CA HIS A 183 23.50 -4.82 8.77
C HIS A 183 22.62 -5.54 9.81
N LEU A 184 21.29 -5.57 9.59
CA LEU A 184 20.35 -6.20 10.51
C LEU A 184 20.39 -7.72 10.36
N SER A 185 20.41 -8.44 11.49
CA SER A 185 20.22 -9.88 11.49
C SER A 185 18.74 -10.23 11.21
N GLU A 186 18.49 -11.41 10.65
CA GLU A 186 17.15 -11.95 10.42
C GLU A 186 16.30 -11.92 11.71
N ARG A 187 16.91 -12.25 12.85
CA ARG A 187 16.25 -12.21 14.16
C ARG A 187 15.83 -10.78 14.55
N ALA A 188 16.61 -9.77 14.19
CA ALA A 188 16.28 -8.37 14.46
C ALA A 188 15.14 -7.91 13.55
N CYS A 189 15.18 -8.27 12.27
CA CYS A 189 14.11 -7.98 11.31
C CYS A 189 12.78 -8.59 11.75
N ARG A 190 12.79 -9.86 12.13
CA ARG A 190 11.57 -10.56 12.58
C ARG A 190 10.99 -9.93 13.84
N ARG A 191 11.82 -9.64 14.86
CA ARG A 191 11.34 -8.95 16.07
C ARG A 191 10.73 -7.60 15.78
N LEU A 192 11.35 -6.79 14.91
CA LEU A 192 10.85 -5.50 14.53
C LEU A 192 9.52 -5.62 13.76
N PHE A 193 9.43 -6.60 12.87
CA PHE A 193 8.20 -6.89 12.13
C PHE A 193 7.06 -7.29 13.08
N ASP A 194 7.28 -8.24 13.99
CA ASP A 194 6.26 -8.69 14.94
C ASP A 194 5.78 -7.55 15.83
N GLU A 195 6.71 -6.72 16.32
CA GLU A 195 6.41 -5.53 17.13
C GLU A 195 5.51 -4.54 16.37
N LEU A 196 5.86 -4.20 15.13
CA LEU A 196 5.12 -3.21 14.33
C LEU A 196 3.78 -3.75 13.84
N CYS A 197 3.69 -5.04 13.58
CA CYS A 197 2.46 -5.66 13.12
C CYS A 197 1.44 -5.94 14.24
N ALA A 198 1.85 -5.91 15.50
CA ALA A 198 0.95 -6.21 16.64
C ALA A 198 -0.28 -5.27 16.71
N SER A 199 -0.14 -4.02 16.28
CA SER A 199 -1.23 -3.03 16.31
C SER A 199 -2.14 -3.07 15.07
N LEU A 200 -1.72 -3.72 13.98
CA LEU A 200 -2.43 -3.69 12.69
C LEU A 200 -3.86 -4.24 12.74
N PRO A 201 -4.14 -5.39 13.41
CA PRO A 201 -5.51 -5.90 13.47
C PRO A 201 -6.47 -4.90 14.08
N ARG A 202 -6.09 -4.26 15.20
CA ARG A 202 -6.91 -3.26 15.86
C ARG A 202 -7.13 -2.01 15.00
N ALA A 203 -6.10 -1.55 14.28
CA ALA A 203 -6.20 -0.40 13.39
C ALA A 203 -7.18 -0.68 12.23
N VAL A 204 -7.11 -1.87 11.63
CA VAL A 204 -8.02 -2.28 10.56
C VAL A 204 -9.46 -2.41 11.07
N GLU A 205 -9.69 -3.03 12.24
CA GLU A 205 -11.02 -3.09 12.83
C GLU A 205 -11.60 -1.70 13.12
N THR A 206 -10.78 -0.79 13.63
CA THR A 206 -11.21 0.59 13.89
C THR A 206 -11.58 1.33 12.60
N LEU A 207 -10.86 1.07 11.50
CA LEU A 207 -11.18 1.64 10.20
C LEU A 207 -12.54 1.11 9.69
N LEU A 208 -12.73 -0.21 9.72
CA LEU A 208 -13.93 -0.84 9.20
C LEU A 208 -15.19 -0.51 10.02
N SER A 209 -15.07 -0.43 11.35
CA SER A 209 -16.21 -0.11 12.22
C SER A 209 -16.70 1.34 12.09
N LYS A 210 -15.83 2.29 11.81
CA LYS A 210 -16.23 3.70 11.58
C LYS A 210 -17.18 3.87 10.40
N LYS A 211 -17.06 3.03 9.39
CA LYS A 211 -17.87 3.12 8.18
C LYS A 211 -19.21 2.42 8.29
N THR A 212 -19.35 1.46 9.20
CA THR A 212 -20.63 0.81 9.49
C THR A 212 -21.56 1.73 10.28
N ALA A 213 -20.99 2.77 10.91
CA ALA A 213 -21.73 3.74 11.74
C ALA A 213 -22.07 5.06 10.99
N ALA A 214 -21.62 5.24 9.76
CA ALA A 214 -21.87 6.40 8.89
C ALA A 214 -22.78 6.04 7.72
#